data_5910982d137c448d46612778eaa8153e
#
_entry.id   5910982d137c448d46612778eaa8153e
#
_cell.length_a   1.000
_cell.length_b   1.000
_cell.length_c   1.000
_cell.angle_alpha   90.00
_cell.angle_beta   90.00
_cell.angle_gamma   90.00
#
_symmetry.space_group_name_H-M   'P 1'
#
loop_
_entity.id
_entity.type
_entity.pdbx_description
1 polymer ?
#
loop_
_entity_poly.entity_id
_entity_poly.type
_entity_poly.pdbx_seq_one_letter_code
_entity_poly.pdbx_strand_id
1 'polypeptide(L)'
;YHAIFPITVHSKAVTSIELENPKKDYLEGDKTLDLSGLKVKANYSNAESEYVTDYTVDTSSFDPELYDVEQNITVTYTHAGRSASATFPVIVYGKPVVSVDKGDYNGGWTSKDVTFTLSSTHELDGVKYYFKTDSAGVEAPLEGNTLTVNVNSSDTYYFKAVNSKGIESDYTEGYTVMRDDIEPSFTLTPAVTELTNKSYDVTIGSLNVGASGIASVTLNGEDITASH
;
A
#
# COMPACT_ATOMS: atom_id res chain seq x y z
N TYR A 1 71.63 -38.53 -30.58
CA TYR A 1 71.07 -37.21 -30.76
C TYR A 1 69.90 -37.01 -29.73
N HIS A 2 70.08 -36.06 -28.86
CA HIS A 2 68.98 -35.62 -27.98
C HIS A 2 68.29 -34.38 -28.61
N ALA A 3 67.07 -34.49 -28.92
CA ALA A 3 66.27 -33.34 -29.32
C ALA A 3 65.59 -32.74 -28.06
N ILE A 4 65.80 -31.45 -27.78
CA ILE A 4 65.15 -30.70 -26.73
C ILE A 4 64.04 -29.97 -27.37
N PHE A 5 62.82 -30.25 -26.95
CA PHE A 5 61.61 -29.51 -27.36
C PHE A 5 61.28 -28.55 -26.23
N PRO A 6 61.19 -27.24 -26.49
CA PRO A 6 60.68 -26.30 -25.51
C PRO A 6 59.16 -26.53 -25.33
N ILE A 7 58.74 -26.87 -24.13
CA ILE A 7 57.33 -26.95 -23.76
C ILE A 7 57.00 -25.65 -23.02
N THR A 8 56.14 -24.84 -23.59
CA THR A 8 55.57 -23.69 -22.89
C THR A 8 54.26 -24.11 -22.20
N VAL A 9 54.29 -24.14 -20.88
CA VAL A 9 53.10 -24.37 -20.06
C VAL A 9 52.42 -23.01 -19.86
N HIS A 10 51.28 -22.81 -20.47
CA HIS A 10 50.43 -21.65 -20.20
C HIS A 10 49.60 -21.94 -18.97
N SER A 11 49.63 -21.04 -17.98
CA SER A 11 48.73 -21.13 -16.84
C SER A 11 47.29 -20.89 -17.31
N LYS A 12 46.36 -21.70 -16.82
CA LYS A 12 44.92 -21.53 -16.95
C LYS A 12 44.56 -20.16 -16.39
N ALA A 13 44.00 -19.27 -17.21
CA ALA A 13 43.60 -17.91 -16.81
C ALA A 13 42.06 -17.78 -16.79
N VAL A 14 41.50 -17.18 -15.75
CA VAL A 14 40.07 -16.87 -15.72
C VAL A 14 39.73 -15.85 -16.81
N THR A 15 38.65 -16.09 -17.55
CA THR A 15 38.15 -15.24 -18.64
C THR A 15 36.81 -14.57 -18.31
N SER A 16 35.95 -15.27 -17.58
CA SER A 16 34.67 -14.77 -17.11
C SER A 16 34.20 -15.57 -15.89
N ILE A 17 33.22 -15.02 -15.19
CA ILE A 17 32.44 -15.74 -14.19
C ILE A 17 30.94 -15.67 -14.50
N GLU A 18 30.22 -16.70 -14.11
CA GLU A 18 28.76 -16.77 -14.15
C GLU A 18 28.24 -16.90 -12.71
N LEU A 19 27.13 -16.17 -12.42
CA LEU A 19 26.49 -16.15 -11.12
C LEU A 19 25.19 -16.93 -11.17
N GLU A 20 25.04 -17.91 -10.31
CA GLU A 20 23.83 -18.73 -10.21
C GLU A 20 23.18 -18.54 -8.85
N ASN A 21 21.85 -18.47 -8.84
CA ASN A 21 21.00 -18.40 -7.65
C ASN A 21 21.33 -17.28 -6.63
N PRO A 22 21.71 -16.07 -7.04
CA PRO A 22 21.81 -14.96 -6.10
C PRO A 22 20.41 -14.64 -5.54
N LYS A 23 20.30 -14.36 -4.23
CA LYS A 23 19.10 -13.75 -3.67
C LYS A 23 19.01 -12.31 -4.18
N LYS A 24 17.89 -11.93 -4.76
CA LYS A 24 17.68 -10.61 -5.39
C LYS A 24 16.68 -9.74 -4.65
N ASP A 25 15.70 -10.35 -4.00
CA ASP A 25 14.63 -9.66 -3.29
C ASP A 25 14.90 -9.66 -1.78
N TYR A 26 14.91 -8.48 -1.21
CA TYR A 26 15.05 -8.20 0.21
C TYR A 26 13.83 -7.41 0.69
N LEU A 27 13.54 -7.48 1.97
CA LEU A 27 12.42 -6.77 2.57
C LEU A 27 12.94 -5.70 3.53
N GLU A 28 12.17 -4.68 3.79
CA GLU A 28 12.45 -3.73 4.85
C GLU A 28 12.78 -4.46 6.15
N GLY A 29 13.93 -4.13 6.73
CA GLY A 29 14.48 -4.82 7.90
C GLY A 29 15.60 -5.82 7.61
N ASP A 30 15.75 -6.30 6.37
CA ASP A 30 16.92 -7.07 5.95
C ASP A 30 18.15 -6.15 5.91
N LYS A 31 19.09 -6.32 6.83
CA LYS A 31 20.26 -5.41 6.98
C LYS A 31 21.51 -5.86 6.25
N THR A 32 21.55 -7.09 5.76
CA THR A 32 22.75 -7.70 5.14
C THR A 32 22.36 -8.55 3.94
N LEU A 33 23.28 -8.62 2.98
CA LEU A 33 23.14 -9.53 1.84
C LEU A 33 23.21 -10.99 2.30
N ASP A 34 22.27 -11.80 1.83
CA ASP A 34 22.30 -13.25 1.97
C ASP A 34 22.93 -13.87 0.72
N LEU A 35 24.16 -14.33 0.87
CA LEU A 35 24.97 -14.96 -0.18
C LEU A 35 24.96 -16.48 -0.11
N SER A 36 24.18 -17.08 0.79
CA SER A 36 24.22 -18.54 1.05
C SER A 36 23.82 -19.38 -0.16
N GLY A 37 22.98 -18.86 -1.04
CA GLY A 37 22.55 -19.52 -2.28
C GLY A 37 23.45 -19.24 -3.49
N LEU A 38 24.34 -18.23 -3.40
CA LEU A 38 25.16 -17.79 -4.52
C LEU A 38 26.20 -18.85 -4.90
N LYS A 39 26.19 -19.24 -6.17
CA LYS A 39 27.24 -20.07 -6.78
C LYS A 39 27.94 -19.28 -7.85
N VAL A 40 29.26 -19.37 -7.84
CA VAL A 40 30.12 -18.70 -8.82
C VAL A 40 30.85 -19.76 -9.66
N LYS A 41 30.61 -19.75 -10.97
CA LYS A 41 31.25 -20.64 -11.93
C LYS A 41 32.28 -19.86 -12.72
N ALA A 42 33.54 -20.20 -12.59
CA ALA A 42 34.63 -19.60 -13.33
C ALA A 42 34.84 -20.29 -14.66
N ASN A 43 35.03 -19.54 -15.73
CA ASN A 43 35.37 -20.00 -17.06
C ASN A 43 36.82 -19.59 -17.36
N TYR A 44 37.58 -20.49 -17.99
CA TYR A 44 39.00 -20.32 -18.21
C TYR A 44 39.39 -20.32 -19.69
N SER A 45 40.59 -19.84 -19.96
CA SER A 45 41.15 -19.70 -21.32
C SER A 45 41.36 -21.04 -22.07
N ASN A 46 41.34 -22.15 -21.38
CA ASN A 46 41.44 -23.50 -21.93
C ASN A 46 40.05 -24.16 -22.16
N ALA A 47 38.96 -23.38 -22.10
CA ALA A 47 37.59 -23.83 -22.22
C ALA A 47 37.06 -24.73 -21.07
N GLU A 48 37.81 -24.86 -19.97
CA GLU A 48 37.33 -25.49 -18.75
C GLU A 48 36.47 -24.51 -17.93
N SER A 49 35.59 -25.05 -17.10
CA SER A 49 34.87 -24.28 -16.10
C SER A 49 34.70 -25.06 -14.80
N GLU A 50 34.67 -24.36 -13.68
CA GLU A 50 34.48 -24.96 -12.36
C GLU A 50 33.77 -24.01 -11.41
N TYR A 51 33.10 -24.55 -10.39
CA TYR A 51 32.56 -23.75 -9.29
C TYR A 51 33.66 -23.38 -8.31
N VAL A 52 33.71 -22.11 -7.94
CA VAL A 52 34.74 -21.56 -7.04
C VAL A 52 34.09 -21.00 -5.78
N THR A 53 34.86 -20.99 -4.69
CA THR A 53 34.42 -20.52 -3.37
C THR A 53 35.24 -19.37 -2.82
N ASP A 54 36.43 -19.10 -3.41
CA ASP A 54 37.38 -18.08 -2.99
C ASP A 54 37.23 -16.75 -3.75
N TYR A 55 35.98 -16.35 -3.98
CA TYR A 55 35.64 -15.06 -4.61
C TYR A 55 35.38 -13.96 -3.56
N THR A 56 35.39 -12.72 -4.00
CA THR A 56 35.04 -11.54 -3.20
C THR A 56 33.75 -10.95 -3.69
N VAL A 57 32.95 -10.39 -2.76
CA VAL A 57 31.73 -9.67 -3.06
C VAL A 57 31.90 -8.25 -2.55
N ASP A 58 31.71 -7.27 -3.44
CA ASP A 58 31.64 -5.87 -3.05
C ASP A 58 30.24 -5.55 -2.55
N THR A 59 30.11 -5.37 -1.25
CA THR A 59 28.84 -5.04 -0.58
C THR A 59 28.66 -3.55 -0.37
N SER A 60 29.59 -2.70 -0.81
CA SER A 60 29.55 -1.25 -0.58
C SER A 60 28.40 -0.55 -1.30
N SER A 61 27.87 -1.15 -2.35
CA SER A 61 26.72 -0.65 -3.10
C SER A 61 25.37 -1.14 -2.54
N PHE A 62 25.36 -2.01 -1.51
CA PHE A 62 24.11 -2.43 -0.85
C PHE A 62 23.73 -1.46 0.26
N ASP A 63 22.65 -0.73 0.05
CA ASP A 63 22.02 0.11 1.04
C ASP A 63 20.66 -0.50 1.46
N PRO A 64 20.55 -1.03 2.68
CA PRO A 64 19.30 -1.65 3.16
C PRO A 64 18.18 -0.65 3.45
N GLU A 65 18.44 0.64 3.45
CA GLU A 65 17.45 1.71 3.61
C GLU A 65 17.05 2.36 2.28
N LEU A 66 17.66 1.94 1.16
CA LEU A 66 17.29 2.40 -0.18
C LEU A 66 16.23 1.46 -0.77
N TYR A 67 14.96 1.82 -0.55
CA TYR A 67 13.81 0.99 -0.94
C TYR A 67 13.42 1.18 -2.41
N ASP A 68 12.97 0.09 -3.03
CA ASP A 68 12.37 0.01 -4.38
C ASP A 68 13.28 0.50 -5.51
N VAL A 69 14.58 0.49 -5.26
CA VAL A 69 15.61 0.87 -6.24
C VAL A 69 16.54 -0.32 -6.47
N GLU A 70 16.82 -0.60 -7.75
CA GLU A 70 17.78 -1.62 -8.12
C GLU A 70 19.21 -1.21 -7.71
N GLN A 71 19.89 -2.08 -6.98
CA GLN A 71 21.26 -1.94 -6.54
C GLN A 71 22.10 -3.08 -7.12
N ASN A 72 23.23 -2.78 -7.73
CA ASN A 72 24.05 -3.78 -8.41
C ASN A 72 25.21 -4.25 -7.54
N ILE A 73 25.25 -5.53 -7.21
CA ILE A 73 26.28 -6.17 -6.39
C ILE A 73 27.32 -6.81 -7.29
N THR A 74 28.59 -6.47 -7.06
CA THR A 74 29.70 -6.97 -7.86
C THR A 74 30.39 -8.15 -7.17
N VAL A 75 30.57 -9.24 -7.93
CA VAL A 75 31.35 -10.41 -7.53
C VAL A 75 32.59 -10.46 -8.35
N THR A 76 33.76 -10.68 -7.71
CA THR A 76 35.05 -10.77 -8.37
C THR A 76 35.78 -12.05 -7.97
N TYR A 77 36.23 -12.79 -8.95
CA TYR A 77 37.10 -13.95 -8.77
C TYR A 77 38.46 -13.69 -9.40
N THR A 78 39.54 -14.05 -8.68
CA THR A 78 40.92 -13.87 -9.14
C THR A 78 41.64 -15.19 -9.15
N HIS A 79 42.24 -15.56 -10.29
CA HIS A 79 43.04 -16.74 -10.45
C HIS A 79 44.35 -16.44 -11.22
N ALA A 80 45.47 -16.86 -10.69
CA ALA A 80 46.80 -16.66 -11.30
C ALA A 80 47.09 -15.20 -11.72
N GLY A 81 46.68 -14.22 -10.88
CA GLY A 81 46.89 -12.79 -11.12
C GLY A 81 45.96 -12.16 -12.16
N ARG A 82 44.94 -12.87 -12.62
CA ARG A 82 43.87 -12.33 -13.48
C ARG A 82 42.53 -12.38 -12.76
N SER A 83 41.73 -11.34 -12.95
CA SER A 83 40.42 -11.21 -12.34
C SER A 83 39.29 -11.17 -13.39
N ALA A 84 38.17 -11.75 -13.05
CA ALA A 84 36.91 -11.62 -13.78
C ALA A 84 35.80 -11.19 -12.79
N SER A 85 34.91 -10.32 -13.22
CA SER A 85 33.80 -9.82 -12.40
C SER A 85 32.48 -9.99 -13.12
N ALA A 86 31.41 -10.16 -12.34
CA ALA A 86 30.05 -10.14 -12.80
C ALA A 86 29.17 -9.45 -11.74
N THR A 87 28.01 -8.91 -12.14
CA THR A 87 27.07 -8.24 -11.25
C THR A 87 25.73 -8.94 -11.22
N PHE A 88 25.01 -8.79 -10.13
CA PHE A 88 23.60 -9.16 -10.04
C PHE A 88 22.81 -8.04 -9.35
N PRO A 89 21.55 -7.78 -9.78
CA PRO A 89 20.71 -6.79 -9.17
C PRO A 89 20.09 -7.31 -7.87
N VAL A 90 19.90 -6.40 -6.90
CA VAL A 90 19.11 -6.61 -5.70
C VAL A 90 18.15 -5.43 -5.51
N ILE A 91 16.98 -5.70 -4.94
CA ILE A 91 16.01 -4.68 -4.57
C ILE A 91 15.58 -4.95 -3.13
N VAL A 92 15.55 -3.89 -2.31
CA VAL A 92 14.95 -3.91 -0.97
C VAL A 92 13.56 -3.32 -1.08
N TYR A 93 12.53 -4.13 -0.83
CA TYR A 93 11.12 -3.68 -0.90
C TYR A 93 10.71 -3.04 0.42
N GLY A 94 10.24 -1.79 0.34
CA GLY A 94 9.77 -1.04 1.50
C GLY A 94 8.38 -1.46 1.94
N LYS A 95 8.06 -1.21 3.22
CA LYS A 95 6.72 -1.36 3.79
C LYS A 95 5.84 -0.21 3.29
N PRO A 96 4.68 -0.49 2.67
CA PRO A 96 3.77 0.56 2.23
C PRO A 96 3.28 1.45 3.38
N VAL A 97 3.07 2.74 3.10
CA VAL A 97 2.39 3.67 4.00
C VAL A 97 1.25 4.30 3.24
N VAL A 98 0.01 4.07 3.70
CA VAL A 98 -1.20 4.53 3.01
C VAL A 98 -1.45 6.00 3.33
N SER A 99 -1.76 6.77 2.28
CA SER A 99 -2.29 8.12 2.35
C SER A 99 -3.73 8.13 1.83
N VAL A 100 -4.60 8.87 2.50
CA VAL A 100 -6.04 8.94 2.20
C VAL A 100 -6.43 10.37 1.85
N ASP A 101 -6.93 10.55 0.64
CA ASP A 101 -7.61 11.77 0.23
C ASP A 101 -9.12 11.55 0.33
N LYS A 102 -9.80 12.39 1.09
CA LYS A 102 -11.27 12.37 1.32
C LYS A 102 -12.02 13.49 0.56
N GLY A 103 -11.32 14.14 -0.39
CA GLY A 103 -11.88 15.26 -1.13
C GLY A 103 -12.36 16.39 -0.20
N ASP A 104 -13.54 16.91 -0.49
CA ASP A 104 -14.13 18.02 0.27
C ASP A 104 -14.81 17.58 1.59
N TYR A 105 -14.81 16.29 1.93
CA TYR A 105 -15.45 15.82 3.16
C TYR A 105 -14.70 16.28 4.41
N ASN A 106 -15.38 17.05 5.25
CA ASN A 106 -14.79 17.71 6.43
C ASN A 106 -15.05 16.98 7.77
N GLY A 107 -15.72 15.82 7.75
CA GLY A 107 -16.02 15.01 8.94
C GLY A 107 -17.39 15.30 9.59
N GLY A 108 -18.22 16.18 9.03
CA GLY A 108 -19.59 16.45 9.50
C GLY A 108 -20.63 15.62 8.75
N TRP A 109 -21.90 15.78 9.16
CA TRP A 109 -23.03 15.20 8.43
C TRP A 109 -23.12 15.74 7.00
N THR A 110 -23.36 14.84 6.05
CA THR A 110 -23.50 15.16 4.62
C THR A 110 -24.59 14.30 3.98
N SER A 111 -25.31 14.88 3.01
CA SER A 111 -26.23 14.14 2.13
C SER A 111 -25.54 13.66 0.84
N LYS A 112 -24.28 14.05 0.62
CA LYS A 112 -23.51 13.68 -0.56
C LYS A 112 -22.73 12.40 -0.32
N ASP A 113 -22.41 11.71 -1.40
CA ASP A 113 -21.48 10.59 -1.37
C ASP A 113 -20.09 11.08 -0.94
N VAL A 114 -19.41 10.26 -0.15
CA VAL A 114 -18.04 10.51 0.30
C VAL A 114 -17.12 9.51 -0.40
N THR A 115 -16.15 10.03 -1.14
CA THR A 115 -15.18 9.19 -1.84
C THR A 115 -13.80 9.36 -1.22
N PHE A 116 -13.21 8.25 -0.83
CA PHE A 116 -11.82 8.13 -0.43
C PHE A 116 -10.98 7.71 -1.63
N THR A 117 -9.89 8.42 -1.90
CA THR A 117 -8.87 8.04 -2.88
C THR A 117 -7.59 7.71 -2.14
N LEU A 118 -7.07 6.51 -2.36
CA LEU A 118 -5.91 5.99 -1.67
C LEU A 118 -4.66 6.09 -2.55
N SER A 119 -3.55 6.39 -1.93
CA SER A 119 -2.21 6.23 -2.49
C SER A 119 -1.30 5.65 -1.43
N SER A 120 -0.18 5.08 -1.83
CA SER A 120 0.80 4.59 -0.88
C SER A 120 2.23 4.88 -1.33
N THR A 121 3.18 4.76 -0.41
CA THR A 121 4.60 4.61 -0.74
C THR A 121 4.88 3.17 -1.15
N HIS A 122 6.04 2.93 -1.75
CA HIS A 122 6.54 1.58 -2.05
C HIS A 122 5.59 0.73 -2.91
N GLU A 123 5.15 1.34 -4.03
CA GLU A 123 4.21 0.73 -4.98
C GLU A 123 4.90 -0.04 -6.13
N LEU A 124 6.21 -0.33 -6.01
CA LEU A 124 6.95 -1.04 -7.05
C LEU A 124 6.25 -2.35 -7.42
N ASP A 125 6.04 -2.57 -8.73
CA ASP A 125 5.29 -3.71 -9.29
C ASP A 125 3.81 -3.79 -8.85
N GLY A 126 3.26 -2.67 -8.31
CA GLY A 126 1.85 -2.52 -7.96
C GLY A 126 1.53 -2.76 -6.49
N VAL A 127 0.35 -2.27 -6.11
CA VAL A 127 -0.19 -2.34 -4.75
C VAL A 127 -1.67 -2.68 -4.80
N LYS A 128 -2.15 -3.41 -3.79
CA LYS A 128 -3.57 -3.68 -3.55
C LYS A 128 -4.01 -2.98 -2.28
N TYR A 129 -5.20 -2.38 -2.33
CA TYR A 129 -5.79 -1.72 -1.18
C TYR A 129 -6.91 -2.56 -0.58
N TYR A 130 -7.06 -2.43 0.73
CA TYR A 130 -8.09 -3.09 1.53
C TYR A 130 -8.70 -2.08 2.49
N PHE A 131 -9.93 -2.32 2.88
CA PHE A 131 -10.60 -1.54 3.91
C PHE A 131 -11.35 -2.44 4.89
N LYS A 132 -11.67 -1.89 6.04
CA LYS A 132 -12.64 -2.44 6.98
C LYS A 132 -13.41 -1.32 7.63
N THR A 133 -14.63 -1.60 8.07
CA THR A 133 -15.41 -0.74 8.95
C THR A 133 -15.20 -1.20 10.39
N ASP A 134 -15.10 -0.26 11.32
CA ASP A 134 -14.69 -0.49 12.71
C ASP A 134 -13.29 -1.09 12.88
N SER A 135 -12.70 -0.94 14.07
CA SER A 135 -11.36 -1.46 14.36
C SER A 135 -11.28 -2.99 14.35
N ALA A 136 -12.40 -3.69 14.54
CA ALA A 136 -12.53 -5.16 14.55
C ALA A 136 -13.27 -5.72 13.34
N GLY A 137 -13.58 -4.90 12.34
CA GLY A 137 -14.34 -5.29 11.15
C GLY A 137 -13.61 -6.28 10.26
N VAL A 138 -14.37 -6.98 9.41
CA VAL A 138 -13.81 -7.89 8.41
C VAL A 138 -13.18 -7.07 7.29
N GLU A 139 -11.96 -7.44 6.90
CA GLU A 139 -11.24 -6.83 5.79
C GLU A 139 -11.86 -7.20 4.45
N ALA A 140 -12.01 -6.22 3.57
CA ALA A 140 -12.46 -6.39 2.20
C ALA A 140 -11.48 -5.73 1.22
N PRO A 141 -11.24 -6.35 0.04
CA PRO A 141 -10.41 -5.74 -0.99
C PRO A 141 -11.13 -4.58 -1.67
N LEU A 142 -10.37 -3.60 -2.16
CA LEU A 142 -10.84 -2.56 -3.05
C LEU A 142 -10.57 -2.92 -4.51
N GLU A 143 -11.53 -2.63 -5.38
CA GLU A 143 -11.34 -2.66 -6.82
C GLU A 143 -10.66 -1.34 -7.24
N GLY A 144 -9.34 -1.35 -7.30
CA GLY A 144 -8.52 -0.16 -7.54
C GLY A 144 -8.14 0.55 -6.23
N ASN A 145 -8.16 1.87 -6.23
CA ASN A 145 -7.70 2.70 -5.12
C ASN A 145 -8.77 3.66 -4.57
N THR A 146 -10.06 3.45 -4.88
CA THR A 146 -11.14 4.32 -4.42
C THR A 146 -12.22 3.55 -3.68
N LEU A 147 -12.77 4.15 -2.62
CA LEU A 147 -13.96 3.70 -1.92
C LEU A 147 -14.98 4.84 -1.88
N THR A 148 -16.19 4.60 -2.42
CA THR A 148 -17.30 5.55 -2.32
C THR A 148 -18.34 5.06 -1.32
N VAL A 149 -18.59 5.87 -0.29
CA VAL A 149 -19.64 5.65 0.70
C VAL A 149 -20.90 6.40 0.22
N ASN A 150 -21.91 5.65 -0.22
CA ASN A 150 -23.16 6.15 -0.78
C ASN A 150 -24.39 5.67 -0.01
N VAL A 151 -24.20 5.10 1.17
CA VAL A 151 -25.27 4.63 2.06
C VAL A 151 -25.32 5.50 3.31
N ASN A 152 -26.52 5.65 3.88
CA ASN A 152 -26.69 6.35 5.15
C ASN A 152 -26.03 5.55 6.25
N SER A 153 -25.03 6.14 6.87
CA SER A 153 -24.24 5.48 7.90
C SER A 153 -23.50 6.50 8.78
N SER A 154 -23.01 6.01 9.91
CA SER A 154 -22.04 6.70 10.77
C SER A 154 -20.93 5.70 11.11
N ASP A 155 -20.23 5.24 10.06
CA ASP A 155 -19.19 4.21 10.18
C ASP A 155 -17.81 4.83 10.13
N THR A 156 -16.85 4.14 10.76
CA THR A 156 -15.44 4.50 10.70
C THR A 156 -14.69 3.51 9.80
N TYR A 157 -14.00 4.04 8.81
CA TYR A 157 -13.26 3.29 7.80
C TYR A 157 -11.77 3.32 8.11
N TYR A 158 -11.12 2.17 7.95
CA TYR A 158 -9.68 1.98 8.09
C TYR A 158 -9.15 1.36 6.80
N PHE A 159 -7.99 1.81 6.33
CA PHE A 159 -7.42 1.38 5.07
C PHE A 159 -6.03 0.76 5.27
N LYS A 160 -5.71 -0.20 4.41
CA LYS A 160 -4.42 -0.90 4.37
C LYS A 160 -4.00 -1.11 2.92
N ALA A 161 -2.70 -1.15 2.68
CA ALA A 161 -2.10 -1.53 1.40
C ALA A 161 -1.24 -2.78 1.54
N VAL A 162 -1.17 -3.55 0.46
CA VAL A 162 -0.29 -4.72 0.34
C VAL A 162 0.46 -4.61 -0.99
N ASN A 163 1.78 -4.56 -0.96
CA ASN A 163 2.59 -4.46 -2.17
C ASN A 163 2.72 -5.80 -2.92
N SER A 164 3.39 -5.81 -4.07
CA SER A 164 3.58 -6.99 -4.92
C SER A 164 4.33 -8.14 -4.25
N LYS A 165 5.10 -7.87 -3.18
CA LYS A 165 5.83 -8.88 -2.39
C LYS A 165 5.05 -9.38 -1.18
N GLY A 166 3.80 -8.92 -1.00
CA GLY A 166 2.96 -9.30 0.12
C GLY A 166 3.30 -8.60 1.43
N ILE A 167 4.07 -7.50 1.39
CA ILE A 167 4.33 -6.68 2.56
C ILE A 167 3.10 -5.80 2.80
N GLU A 168 2.59 -5.85 4.03
CA GLU A 168 1.40 -5.11 4.44
C GLU A 168 1.77 -3.81 5.17
N SER A 169 1.05 -2.74 4.88
CA SER A 169 1.07 -1.54 5.72
C SER A 169 0.38 -1.79 7.06
N ASP A 170 0.59 -0.90 8.01
CA ASP A 170 -0.35 -0.77 9.11
C ASP A 170 -1.67 -0.22 8.58
N TYR A 171 -2.77 -0.41 9.34
CA TYR A 171 -4.00 0.31 9.06
C TYR A 171 -3.81 1.80 9.34
N THR A 172 -4.47 2.63 8.53
CA THR A 172 -4.56 4.07 8.78
C THR A 172 -5.26 4.35 10.12
N GLU A 173 -5.22 5.60 10.57
CA GLU A 173 -6.21 6.09 11.52
C GLU A 173 -7.63 5.92 10.95
N GLY A 174 -8.64 5.98 11.84
CA GLY A 174 -10.03 5.84 11.44
C GLY A 174 -10.59 7.12 10.82
N TYR A 175 -11.30 6.98 9.71
CA TYR A 175 -12.02 8.04 9.01
C TYR A 175 -13.52 7.81 9.18
N THR A 176 -14.16 8.57 10.08
CA THR A 176 -15.61 8.46 10.30
C THR A 176 -16.36 9.22 9.21
N VAL A 177 -17.30 8.53 8.54
CA VAL A 177 -18.24 9.12 7.59
C VAL A 177 -19.62 9.18 8.25
N MET A 178 -20.18 10.38 8.32
CA MET A 178 -21.54 10.63 8.78
C MET A 178 -22.38 11.05 7.58
N ARG A 179 -23.10 10.10 6.97
CA ARG A 179 -23.93 10.35 5.79
C ARG A 179 -25.39 10.10 6.11
N ASP A 180 -26.23 11.07 5.75
CA ASP A 180 -27.66 11.01 5.88
C ASP A 180 -28.32 11.86 4.78
N ASP A 181 -29.05 11.22 3.88
CA ASP A 181 -29.81 11.86 2.81
C ASP A 181 -31.35 11.75 3.03
N ILE A 182 -31.77 11.39 4.25
CA ILE A 182 -33.17 11.29 4.59
C ILE A 182 -33.72 12.69 4.82
N GLU A 183 -34.63 13.11 3.94
CA GLU A 183 -35.35 14.37 4.15
C GLU A 183 -36.29 14.24 5.35
N PRO A 184 -36.31 15.21 6.30
CA PRO A 184 -37.25 15.21 7.39
C PRO A 184 -38.67 15.26 6.87
N SER A 185 -39.58 14.46 7.45
CA SER A 185 -40.99 14.47 7.15
C SER A 185 -41.83 14.37 8.44
N PHE A 186 -43.00 14.95 8.42
CA PHE A 186 -43.90 14.94 9.57
C PHE A 186 -45.38 15.00 9.13
N THR A 187 -46.26 14.65 10.01
CA THR A 187 -47.70 14.83 9.85
C THR A 187 -48.24 15.88 10.83
N LEU A 188 -49.22 16.66 10.39
CA LEU A 188 -49.93 17.58 11.25
C LEU A 188 -51.30 17.01 11.61
N THR A 189 -51.64 17.02 12.88
CA THR A 189 -52.92 16.57 13.37
C THR A 189 -53.46 17.57 14.42
N PRO A 190 -54.70 18.02 14.34
CA PRO A 190 -55.71 17.73 13.33
C PRO A 190 -55.49 18.48 12.02
N ALA A 191 -55.87 17.85 10.91
CA ALA A 191 -56.02 18.56 9.63
C ALA A 191 -57.31 19.38 9.67
N VAL A 192 -57.20 20.70 9.89
CA VAL A 192 -58.37 21.60 9.88
C VAL A 192 -58.64 21.99 8.44
N THR A 193 -59.78 21.54 7.89
CA THR A 193 -60.19 21.82 6.51
C THR A 193 -61.27 22.89 6.41
N GLU A 194 -61.83 23.32 7.55
CA GLU A 194 -62.92 24.30 7.59
C GLU A 194 -62.49 25.59 8.28
N LEU A 195 -62.98 26.70 7.81
CA LEU A 195 -62.78 28.00 8.45
C LEU A 195 -63.40 28.02 9.84
N THR A 196 -62.68 28.45 10.84
CA THR A 196 -63.14 28.55 12.22
C THR A 196 -62.58 29.82 12.87
N ASN A 197 -63.28 30.33 13.87
CA ASN A 197 -62.84 31.44 14.70
C ASN A 197 -62.29 30.99 16.06
N LYS A 198 -62.01 29.68 16.21
CA LYS A 198 -61.48 29.09 17.45
C LYS A 198 -59.97 28.81 17.29
N SER A 199 -59.25 28.85 18.41
CA SER A 199 -57.92 28.39 18.48
C SER A 199 -57.91 26.86 18.40
N TYR A 200 -56.90 26.30 17.72
CA TYR A 200 -56.63 24.85 17.62
C TYR A 200 -55.19 24.55 18.00
N ASP A 201 -55.04 23.50 18.76
CA ASP A 201 -53.73 22.90 18.97
C ASP A 201 -53.42 22.02 17.77
N VAL A 202 -52.26 22.24 17.14
CA VAL A 202 -51.72 21.42 16.07
C VAL A 202 -50.59 20.60 16.65
N THR A 203 -50.73 19.29 16.57
CA THR A 203 -49.69 18.39 17.02
C THR A 203 -48.85 17.91 15.83
N ILE A 204 -47.56 18.03 15.92
CA ILE A 204 -46.62 17.41 14.98
C ILE A 204 -46.51 15.94 15.37
N GLY A 205 -46.94 15.05 14.46
CA GLY A 205 -46.86 13.59 14.64
C GLY A 205 -46.07 12.93 13.57
N SER A 206 -45.72 11.67 13.78
CA SER A 206 -44.97 10.82 12.81
C SER A 206 -43.75 11.53 12.24
N LEU A 207 -42.98 12.18 13.11
CA LEU A 207 -41.74 12.83 12.71
C LEU A 207 -40.76 11.77 12.29
N ASN A 208 -40.36 11.80 11.01
CA ASN A 208 -39.27 10.96 10.47
C ASN A 208 -38.09 11.87 10.17
N VAL A 209 -37.00 11.57 10.80
CA VAL A 209 -35.73 12.26 10.61
C VAL A 209 -34.63 11.20 10.45
N GLY A 210 -33.64 11.49 9.64
CA GLY A 210 -32.49 10.64 9.54
C GLY A 210 -31.60 10.67 10.80
N ALA A 211 -30.47 10.03 10.74
CA ALA A 211 -29.52 9.97 11.85
C ALA A 211 -28.90 11.34 12.18
N SER A 212 -28.90 12.28 11.23
CA SER A 212 -28.42 13.65 11.42
C SER A 212 -29.29 14.51 12.33
N GLY A 213 -30.55 14.07 12.57
CA GLY A 213 -31.51 14.77 13.40
C GLY A 213 -32.12 16.02 12.74
N ILE A 214 -32.68 16.91 13.56
CA ILE A 214 -33.28 18.18 13.14
C ILE A 214 -32.45 19.35 13.64
N ALA A 215 -32.06 20.23 12.75
CA ALA A 215 -31.37 21.46 13.10
C ALA A 215 -32.32 22.55 13.61
N SER A 216 -33.49 22.70 12.96
CA SER A 216 -34.51 23.64 13.37
C SER A 216 -35.89 23.27 12.83
N VAL A 217 -36.95 23.70 13.53
CA VAL A 217 -38.34 23.67 13.09
C VAL A 217 -38.86 25.08 13.10
N THR A 218 -39.45 25.53 12.00
CA THR A 218 -40.02 26.87 11.91
C THR A 218 -41.52 26.82 11.63
N LEU A 219 -42.30 27.70 12.26
CA LEU A 219 -43.71 27.93 11.96
C LEU A 219 -43.90 29.40 11.56
N ASN A 220 -44.36 29.65 10.34
CA ASN A 220 -44.53 31.01 9.78
C ASN A 220 -43.26 31.88 9.87
N GLY A 221 -42.06 31.23 9.82
CA GLY A 221 -40.77 31.90 9.93
C GLY A 221 -40.24 32.09 11.35
N GLU A 222 -40.98 31.71 12.37
CA GLU A 222 -40.54 31.71 13.76
C GLU A 222 -39.97 30.33 14.14
N ASP A 223 -38.84 30.33 14.83
CA ASP A 223 -38.22 29.10 15.32
C ASP A 223 -38.96 28.54 16.52
N ILE A 224 -39.50 27.32 16.36
CA ILE A 224 -40.22 26.58 17.40
C ILE A 224 -39.50 25.29 17.81
N THR A 225 -38.20 25.16 17.49
CA THR A 225 -37.40 23.94 17.74
C THR A 225 -37.45 23.45 19.20
N ALA A 226 -37.55 24.37 20.16
CA ALA A 226 -37.62 24.02 21.58
C ALA A 226 -39.04 23.65 22.07
N SER A 227 -40.08 23.69 21.21
CA SER A 227 -41.49 23.50 21.58
C SER A 227 -42.07 22.14 21.20
N HIS A 228 -41.23 21.17 20.75
CA HIS A 228 -41.67 19.82 20.31
C HIS A 228 -40.81 18.69 20.86
#